data_42ee45cf8d6deab8289d4063ad74b306
#
_entry.id   42ee45cf8d6deab8289d4063ad74b306
#
_cell.length_a   1.000
_cell.length_b   1.000
_cell.length_c   1.000
_cell.angle_alpha   90.00
_cell.angle_beta   90.00
_cell.angle_gamma   90.00
#
_symmetry.space_group_name_H-M   'P 1'
#
loop_
_entity.id
_entity.type
_entity.pdbx_description
1 polymer ?
#
loop_
_entity_poly.entity_id
_entity_poly.type
_entity_poly.pdbx_seq_one_letter_code
_entity_poly.pdbx_strand_id
1 'polypeptide(L)'
;MRKFLLTTVGVTALAVSANATDFTLSGSTLLDIDDNGDTSLANTINVGVSKTFDNGMVLSLSQNMDSPSAKMTVTSDAVAVTFGDFDQNEKTPGLNGDAAASDIASDGITHSSDTGGISLGATVAGVGIGAAMNNEGDTMFGGSFSSDMGGMAVTIGGDVYSDNTSSADQTTMGVSANMGALTIVAHSKQVEAASGGTDTVSYSAAYTAGGLVIGFQGNDADASSYSATYTVVPGMQFEIGSKDDGSDSTSSAELQMTF
;
A
#
# COMPACT_ATOMS: atom_id res chain seq x y z
N MET A 1 -31.64 21.91 -3.32
CA MET A 1 -30.19 22.13 -3.45
C MET A 1 -29.59 22.33 -2.07
N ARG A 2 -29.01 21.30 -1.49
CA ARG A 2 -28.27 21.39 -0.23
C ARG A 2 -26.85 21.84 -0.56
N LYS A 3 -26.44 22.97 -0.01
CA LYS A 3 -25.07 23.48 -0.18
C LYS A 3 -24.16 22.67 0.73
N PHE A 4 -23.30 21.86 0.15
CA PHE A 4 -22.20 21.24 0.89
C PHE A 4 -21.17 22.32 1.24
N LEU A 5 -20.98 22.56 2.52
CA LEU A 5 -19.92 23.43 3.02
C LEU A 5 -18.65 22.57 3.19
N LEU A 6 -17.78 22.62 2.22
CA LEU A 6 -16.47 21.97 2.29
C LEU A 6 -15.58 22.80 3.20
N THR A 7 -15.31 22.33 4.40
CA THR A 7 -14.39 23.01 5.32
C THR A 7 -12.98 22.48 5.07
N THR A 8 -12.20 23.21 4.29
CA THR A 8 -10.76 22.94 4.15
C THR A 8 -10.05 23.37 5.42
N VAL A 9 -9.58 22.43 6.22
CA VAL A 9 -8.69 22.74 7.35
C VAL A 9 -7.28 22.83 6.81
N GLY A 10 -6.79 24.04 6.64
CA GLY A 10 -5.39 24.29 6.31
C GLY A 10 -4.51 23.98 7.51
N VAL A 11 -3.61 23.03 7.37
CA VAL A 11 -2.61 22.73 8.39
C VAL A 11 -1.38 23.62 8.20
N THR A 12 -1.11 24.45 9.18
CA THR A 12 0.14 25.20 9.27
C THR A 12 1.19 24.29 9.89
N ALA A 13 2.22 23.94 9.12
CA ALA A 13 3.42 23.31 9.67
C ALA A 13 4.09 24.26 10.65
N LEU A 14 4.08 23.94 11.94
CA LEU A 14 4.83 24.67 12.97
C LEU A 14 6.29 24.17 12.96
N ALA A 15 7.15 24.85 12.24
CA ALA A 15 8.59 24.66 12.33
C ALA A 15 9.08 25.20 13.70
N VAL A 16 9.39 24.31 14.62
CA VAL A 16 10.05 24.68 15.88
C VAL A 16 11.56 24.60 15.67
N SER A 17 12.20 25.74 15.67
CA SER A 17 13.64 25.90 15.44
C SER A 17 14.52 25.33 16.54
N ALA A 18 15.71 24.93 16.14
CA ALA A 18 16.96 24.78 16.88
C ALA A 18 17.46 23.38 17.24
N ASN A 19 16.82 22.30 16.82
CA ASN A 19 17.41 20.96 16.68
C ASN A 19 16.48 20.09 15.82
N ALA A 20 16.20 20.56 14.61
CA ALA A 20 15.47 19.95 13.49
C ALA A 20 14.64 18.69 13.87
N THR A 21 13.62 18.90 14.69
CA THR A 21 12.54 17.94 14.86
C THR A 21 11.39 18.44 14.05
N ASP A 22 11.05 17.74 12.96
CA ASP A 22 9.93 18.07 12.13
C ASP A 22 8.66 17.49 12.71
N PHE A 23 7.66 18.32 12.86
CA PHE A 23 6.31 17.90 13.24
C PHE A 23 5.42 17.96 12.00
N THR A 24 4.71 16.89 11.73
CA THR A 24 3.76 16.79 10.64
C THR A 24 2.38 16.46 11.16
N LEU A 25 1.39 17.12 10.61
CA LEU A 25 -0.02 16.75 10.74
C LEU A 25 -0.53 16.53 9.33
N SER A 26 -1.07 15.37 9.06
CA SER A 26 -1.63 15.02 7.76
C SER A 26 -2.95 14.31 7.95
N GLY A 27 -3.75 14.28 6.92
CA GLY A 27 -5.00 13.55 6.97
C GLY A 27 -5.65 13.44 5.61
N SER A 28 -6.73 12.68 5.57
CA SER A 28 -7.55 12.51 4.38
C SER A 28 -9.03 12.51 4.74
N THR A 29 -9.83 12.93 3.81
CA THR A 29 -11.29 12.77 3.82
C THR A 29 -11.67 12.03 2.56
N LEU A 30 -12.38 10.93 2.70
CA LEU A 30 -12.91 10.12 1.62
C LEU A 30 -14.43 10.21 1.64
N LEU A 31 -15.03 10.61 0.53
CA LEU A 31 -16.46 10.48 0.26
C LEU A 31 -16.63 9.38 -0.78
N ASP A 32 -17.25 8.31 -0.39
CA ASP A 32 -17.57 7.17 -1.25
C ASP A 32 -19.07 7.12 -1.56
N ILE A 33 -19.41 6.70 -2.78
CA ILE A 33 -20.78 6.49 -3.26
C ILE A 33 -20.81 5.12 -3.93
N ASP A 34 -21.56 4.19 -3.36
CA ASP A 34 -21.70 2.85 -3.90
C ASP A 34 -22.77 2.75 -5.03
N ASP A 35 -22.91 1.58 -5.60
CA ASP A 35 -23.84 1.29 -6.70
C ASP A 35 -25.33 1.36 -6.28
N ASN A 36 -25.63 1.28 -4.98
CA ASN A 36 -26.97 1.46 -4.43
C ASN A 36 -27.31 2.96 -4.18
N GLY A 37 -26.30 3.84 -4.37
CA GLY A 37 -26.39 5.26 -4.06
C GLY A 37 -26.24 5.59 -2.58
N ASP A 38 -25.81 4.63 -1.77
CA ASP A 38 -25.45 4.88 -0.38
C ASP A 38 -24.13 5.65 -0.33
N THR A 39 -24.04 6.55 0.64
CA THR A 39 -22.87 7.41 0.79
C THR A 39 -22.20 7.19 2.13
N SER A 40 -20.88 7.08 2.13
CA SER A 40 -20.05 7.05 3.33
C SER A 40 -19.04 8.18 3.35
N LEU A 41 -18.65 8.61 4.55
CA LEU A 41 -17.61 9.61 4.77
C LEU A 41 -16.62 9.07 5.80
N ALA A 42 -15.39 8.88 5.38
CA ALA A 42 -14.29 8.49 6.26
C ALA A 42 -13.27 9.63 6.39
N ASN A 43 -12.71 9.78 7.57
CA ASN A 43 -11.65 10.75 7.84
C ASN A 43 -10.50 10.03 8.54
N THR A 44 -9.28 10.42 8.21
CA THR A 44 -8.07 9.93 8.85
C THR A 44 -7.20 11.11 9.26
N ILE A 45 -6.66 11.09 10.45
CA ILE A 45 -5.72 12.11 10.95
C ILE A 45 -4.48 11.40 11.45
N ASN A 46 -3.33 11.77 10.92
CA ASN A 46 -2.03 11.24 11.31
C ASN A 46 -1.16 12.35 11.91
N VAL A 47 -0.52 12.04 13.01
CA VAL A 47 0.49 12.88 13.64
C VAL A 47 1.86 12.23 13.46
N GLY A 48 2.81 12.99 12.97
CA GLY A 48 4.18 12.54 12.75
C GLY A 48 5.20 13.47 13.41
N VAL A 49 6.28 12.87 13.88
CA VAL A 49 7.48 13.59 14.35
C VAL A 49 8.69 12.91 13.72
N SER A 50 9.59 13.69 13.14
CA SER A 50 10.83 13.14 12.61
C SER A 50 12.04 13.96 13.03
N LYS A 51 13.19 13.31 13.12
CA LYS A 51 14.48 13.94 13.40
C LYS A 51 15.57 13.31 12.56
N THR A 52 16.29 14.14 11.85
CA THR A 52 17.52 13.76 11.17
C THR A 52 18.71 14.01 12.08
N PHE A 53 19.58 13.02 12.22
CA PHE A 53 20.83 13.11 12.98
C PHE A 53 22.00 13.49 12.06
N ASP A 54 23.10 13.97 12.63
CA ASP A 54 24.29 14.45 11.88
C ASP A 54 24.94 13.36 11.02
N ASN A 55 24.72 12.10 11.36
CA ASN A 55 25.21 10.94 10.60
C ASN A 55 24.26 10.50 9.46
N GLY A 56 23.23 11.29 9.15
CA GLY A 56 22.25 10.99 8.10
C GLY A 56 21.12 10.04 8.52
N MET A 57 21.16 9.47 9.72
CA MET A 57 20.04 8.65 10.21
C MET A 57 18.80 9.51 10.45
N VAL A 58 17.64 8.96 10.13
CA VAL A 58 16.34 9.58 10.41
C VAL A 58 15.54 8.70 11.37
N LEU A 59 15.09 9.29 12.46
CA LEU A 59 14.10 8.69 13.35
C LEU A 59 12.74 9.32 13.05
N SER A 60 11.75 8.51 12.76
CA SER A 60 10.36 8.95 12.54
C SER A 60 9.42 8.22 13.50
N LEU A 61 8.48 8.96 14.04
CA LEU A 61 7.36 8.47 14.84
C LEU A 61 6.09 8.90 14.14
N SER A 62 5.15 8.00 13.94
CA SER A 62 3.83 8.33 13.41
C SER A 62 2.75 7.61 14.19
N GLN A 63 1.60 8.26 14.32
CA GLN A 63 0.42 7.72 14.96
C GLN A 63 -0.82 8.15 14.22
N ASN A 64 -1.69 7.20 13.93
CA ASN A 64 -3.04 7.48 13.47
C ASN A 64 -3.89 7.83 14.70
N MET A 65 -4.60 8.96 14.64
CA MET A 65 -5.46 9.43 15.74
C MET A 65 -6.78 8.65 15.87
N ASP A 66 -7.19 7.99 14.79
CA ASP A 66 -8.42 7.19 14.72
C ASP A 66 -8.16 5.71 15.08
N SER A 67 -6.91 5.31 15.19
CA SER A 67 -6.47 3.95 15.54
C SER A 67 -5.37 4.00 16.60
N PRO A 68 -5.30 3.03 17.51
CA PRO A 68 -4.22 2.96 18.50
C PRO A 68 -2.85 2.62 17.90
N SER A 69 -2.76 2.41 16.59
CA SER A 69 -1.51 2.04 15.93
C SER A 69 -0.50 3.18 15.94
N ALA A 70 0.68 2.88 16.47
CA ALA A 70 1.82 3.76 16.48
C ALA A 70 3.02 3.07 15.84
N LYS A 71 3.79 3.82 15.05
CA LYS A 71 4.91 3.32 14.27
C LYS A 71 6.15 4.17 14.54
N MET A 72 7.26 3.52 14.82
CA MET A 72 8.58 4.14 14.92
C MET A 72 9.49 3.55 13.85
N THR A 73 10.10 4.39 13.04
CA THR A 73 11.03 3.96 11.99
C THR A 73 12.37 4.63 12.17
N VAL A 74 13.43 3.85 12.09
CA VAL A 74 14.82 4.33 12.02
C VAL A 74 15.32 4.00 10.61
N THR A 75 15.69 5.03 9.86
CA THR A 75 16.16 4.89 8.48
C THR A 75 17.58 5.41 8.33
N SER A 76 18.39 4.70 7.59
CA SER A 76 19.66 5.15 7.02
C SER A 76 19.58 5.04 5.49
N ASP A 77 20.63 5.41 4.76
CA ASP A 77 20.64 5.44 3.29
C ASP A 77 20.17 4.14 2.62
N ALA A 78 20.43 2.99 3.23
CA ALA A 78 20.17 1.69 2.62
C ALA A 78 19.25 0.79 3.46
N VAL A 79 19.00 1.13 4.72
CA VAL A 79 18.32 0.26 5.70
C VAL A 79 17.27 1.03 6.47
N ALA A 80 16.08 0.45 6.60
CA ALA A 80 15.03 0.91 7.48
C ALA A 80 14.63 -0.19 8.46
N VAL A 81 14.48 0.18 9.73
CA VAL A 81 13.95 -0.69 10.79
C VAL A 81 12.70 -0.03 11.35
N THR A 82 11.61 -0.75 11.37
CA THR A 82 10.33 -0.25 11.89
C THR A 82 9.88 -1.08 13.09
N PHE A 83 9.37 -0.41 14.10
CA PHE A 83 8.80 -0.97 15.32
C PHE A 83 7.37 -0.43 15.49
N GLY A 84 6.48 -1.23 16.03
CA GLY A 84 5.11 -0.86 16.32
C GLY A 84 4.15 -1.47 15.32
N ASP A 85 3.34 -0.66 14.67
CA ASP A 85 2.41 -1.12 13.64
C ASP A 85 3.15 -1.93 12.57
N PHE A 86 2.64 -3.14 12.33
CA PHE A 86 3.40 -4.14 11.58
C PHE A 86 3.36 -3.84 10.08
N ASP A 87 4.54 -3.53 9.54
CA ASP A 87 4.76 -3.36 8.11
C ASP A 87 5.71 -4.46 7.65
N GLN A 88 5.23 -5.35 6.82
CA GLN A 88 5.96 -6.55 6.43
C GLN A 88 7.16 -6.28 5.55
N ASN A 89 7.25 -5.11 4.91
CA ASN A 89 8.31 -4.79 3.94
C ASN A 89 8.40 -5.81 2.79
N GLU A 90 7.28 -6.23 2.27
CA GLU A 90 7.17 -7.16 1.15
C GLU A 90 8.02 -6.76 -0.05
N LYS A 91 8.53 -7.76 -0.76
CA LYS A 91 9.41 -7.60 -1.92
C LYS A 91 8.77 -8.12 -3.22
N THR A 92 7.66 -8.81 -3.13
CA THR A 92 6.85 -9.15 -4.30
C THR A 92 6.25 -7.87 -4.87
N PRO A 93 6.40 -7.60 -6.18
CA PRO A 93 5.73 -6.49 -6.81
C PRO A 93 4.21 -6.59 -6.66
N GLY A 94 3.59 -5.59 -6.01
CA GLY A 94 2.14 -5.49 -5.87
C GLY A 94 1.43 -5.14 -7.17
N LEU A 95 0.17 -5.53 -7.30
CA LEU A 95 -0.68 -5.19 -8.43
C LEU A 95 -0.89 -3.66 -8.51
N ASN A 96 -1.14 -3.16 -9.69
CA ASN A 96 -1.35 -1.74 -9.95
C ASN A 96 -2.75 -1.51 -10.54
N GLY A 97 -3.24 -0.28 -10.42
CA GLY A 97 -4.50 0.13 -11.05
C GLY A 97 -5.74 -0.28 -10.26
N ASP A 98 -5.58 -0.48 -8.98
CA ASP A 98 -6.69 -0.60 -8.06
C ASP A 98 -7.20 0.80 -7.69
N ALA A 99 -8.48 0.99 -7.85
CA ALA A 99 -9.23 1.92 -7.04
C ALA A 99 -9.64 1.19 -5.76
N ALA A 100 -9.70 1.86 -4.61
CA ALA A 100 -10.00 1.23 -3.32
C ALA A 100 -11.27 0.37 -3.34
N ALA A 101 -12.24 0.73 -4.20
CA ALA A 101 -13.47 -0.03 -4.41
C ALA A 101 -13.37 -1.13 -5.47
N SER A 102 -12.26 -1.25 -6.17
CA SER A 102 -12.11 -2.17 -7.30
C SER A 102 -11.01 -3.21 -7.11
N ASP A 103 -10.41 -3.28 -5.96
CA ASP A 103 -9.42 -4.32 -5.67
C ASP A 103 -10.08 -5.70 -5.62
N ILE A 104 -9.63 -6.62 -6.48
CA ILE A 104 -10.17 -7.97 -6.63
C ILE A 104 -9.40 -9.03 -5.86
N ALA A 105 -8.21 -8.70 -5.43
CA ALA A 105 -7.33 -9.66 -4.78
C ALA A 105 -6.49 -8.97 -3.72
N SER A 106 -6.37 -9.60 -2.58
CA SER A 106 -5.26 -9.38 -1.68
C SER A 106 -3.98 -9.81 -2.40
N ASP A 107 -3.28 -8.86 -2.98
CA ASP A 107 -2.08 -9.08 -3.78
C ASP A 107 -0.82 -9.31 -2.94
N GLY A 108 -0.88 -8.98 -1.67
CA GLY A 108 0.22 -9.20 -0.73
C GLY A 108 0.05 -10.41 0.17
N ILE A 109 1.01 -10.59 1.04
CA ILE A 109 0.91 -11.53 2.15
C ILE A 109 -0.16 -11.02 3.12
N THR A 110 -1.17 -11.83 3.37
CA THR A 110 -2.23 -11.50 4.32
C THR A 110 -1.84 -12.02 5.70
N HIS A 111 -1.70 -11.13 6.67
CA HIS A 111 -1.49 -11.51 8.07
C HIS A 111 -2.77 -11.29 8.90
N SER A 112 -2.86 -11.98 10.02
CA SER A 112 -4.12 -12.14 10.75
C SER A 112 -4.49 -10.98 11.67
N SER A 113 -3.60 -10.01 11.96
CA SER A 113 -3.93 -8.92 12.88
C SER A 113 -2.91 -7.77 12.90
N ASP A 114 -3.40 -6.60 13.31
CA ASP A 114 -2.61 -5.39 13.59
C ASP A 114 -1.81 -5.51 14.90
N THR A 115 -1.17 -6.62 15.14
CA THR A 115 -0.30 -6.77 16.29
C THR A 115 1.03 -6.12 16.00
N GLY A 116 1.49 -5.29 16.91
CA GLY A 116 2.79 -4.64 16.78
C GLY A 116 3.91 -5.64 16.50
N GLY A 117 4.98 -5.17 15.89
CA GLY A 117 6.10 -6.02 15.53
C GLY A 117 7.36 -5.24 15.22
N ILE A 118 8.28 -5.93 14.58
CA ILE A 118 9.52 -5.35 14.05
C ILE A 118 9.69 -5.75 12.60
N SER A 119 10.03 -4.80 11.74
CA SER A 119 10.38 -5.08 10.35
C SER A 119 11.70 -4.43 9.96
N LEU A 120 12.37 -5.06 9.01
CA LEU A 120 13.63 -4.64 8.41
C LEU A 120 13.45 -4.57 6.90
N GLY A 121 13.79 -3.44 6.29
CA GLY A 121 13.91 -3.31 4.85
C GLY A 121 15.30 -2.80 4.48
N ALA A 122 15.89 -3.36 3.43
CA ALA A 122 17.15 -2.88 2.89
C ALA A 122 17.13 -2.93 1.37
N THR A 123 17.80 -1.96 0.72
CA THR A 123 17.98 -1.97 -0.74
C THR A 123 19.39 -1.50 -1.08
N VAL A 124 20.14 -2.34 -1.78
CA VAL A 124 21.52 -2.05 -2.21
C VAL A 124 21.71 -2.52 -3.64
N ALA A 125 22.10 -1.62 -4.54
CA ALA A 125 22.40 -1.90 -5.94
C ALA A 125 21.29 -2.69 -6.67
N GLY A 126 20.03 -2.33 -6.44
CA GLY A 126 18.88 -3.00 -7.06
C GLY A 126 18.43 -4.30 -6.36
N VAL A 127 19.17 -4.76 -5.35
CA VAL A 127 18.76 -5.90 -4.51
C VAL A 127 18.01 -5.39 -3.29
N GLY A 128 16.75 -5.78 -3.15
CA GLY A 128 15.91 -5.54 -1.99
C GLY A 128 15.88 -6.75 -1.07
N ILE A 129 15.85 -6.50 0.24
CA ILE A 129 15.66 -7.53 1.28
C ILE A 129 14.60 -7.01 2.24
N GLY A 130 13.66 -7.87 2.62
CA GLY A 130 12.65 -7.62 3.65
C GLY A 130 12.64 -8.74 4.67
N ALA A 131 12.43 -8.38 5.94
CA ALA A 131 12.19 -9.34 7.01
C ALA A 131 11.28 -8.69 8.05
N ALA A 132 10.37 -9.45 8.61
CA ALA A 132 9.47 -8.96 9.65
C ALA A 132 9.10 -10.07 10.62
N MET A 133 8.74 -9.67 11.84
CA MET A 133 8.20 -10.54 12.88
C MET A 133 7.19 -9.74 13.72
N ASN A 134 6.01 -10.29 13.93
CA ASN A 134 4.99 -9.68 14.78
C ASN A 134 5.03 -10.23 16.22
N ASN A 135 4.18 -9.69 17.08
CA ASN A 135 4.08 -10.11 18.49
C ASN A 135 3.46 -11.51 18.69
N GLU A 136 2.84 -12.07 17.67
CA GLU A 136 2.26 -13.42 17.67
C GLU A 136 3.28 -14.49 17.26
N GLY A 137 4.43 -14.04 16.78
CA GLY A 137 5.54 -14.89 16.34
C GLY A 137 5.46 -15.26 14.87
N ASP A 138 4.57 -14.64 14.10
CA ASP A 138 4.57 -14.77 12.66
C ASP A 138 5.80 -14.11 12.07
N THR A 139 6.36 -14.69 11.03
CA THR A 139 7.58 -14.21 10.41
C THR A 139 7.43 -14.06 8.91
N MET A 140 8.08 -13.06 8.33
CA MET A 140 8.18 -12.86 6.90
C MET A 140 9.63 -12.64 6.49
N PHE A 141 10.00 -13.18 5.34
CA PHE A 141 11.27 -12.91 4.69
C PHE A 141 11.07 -12.80 3.19
N GLY A 142 11.66 -11.76 2.58
CA GLY A 142 11.54 -11.52 1.15
C GLY A 142 12.80 -10.98 0.50
N GLY A 143 12.84 -11.11 -0.81
CA GLY A 143 13.89 -10.57 -1.65
C GLY A 143 13.41 -10.12 -3.00
N SER A 144 14.02 -9.06 -3.54
CA SER A 144 13.76 -8.57 -4.88
C SER A 144 15.04 -8.15 -5.60
N PHE A 145 14.94 -8.11 -6.92
CA PHE A 145 15.97 -7.55 -7.77
C PHE A 145 15.35 -6.66 -8.82
N SER A 146 15.89 -5.45 -8.98
CA SER A 146 15.42 -4.47 -9.97
C SER A 146 16.56 -4.10 -10.90
N SER A 147 16.25 -4.02 -12.20
CA SER A 147 17.21 -3.64 -13.24
C SER A 147 16.52 -2.83 -14.34
N ASP A 148 17.26 -1.91 -14.95
CA ASP A 148 16.82 -1.24 -16.18
C ASP A 148 17.29 -2.03 -17.41
N MET A 149 16.36 -2.32 -18.29
CA MET A 149 16.58 -3.08 -19.53
C MET A 149 16.21 -2.21 -20.75
N GLY A 150 17.01 -1.20 -21.02
CA GLY A 150 16.84 -0.36 -22.20
C GLY A 150 15.62 0.58 -22.12
N GLY A 151 15.41 1.16 -20.94
CA GLY A 151 14.29 2.09 -20.65
C GLY A 151 13.05 1.40 -20.12
N MET A 152 13.10 0.10 -19.90
CA MET A 152 12.11 -0.68 -19.18
C MET A 152 12.69 -1.09 -17.82
N ALA A 153 12.14 -0.56 -16.74
CA ALA A 153 12.51 -0.98 -15.39
C ALA A 153 11.77 -2.29 -15.06
N VAL A 154 12.52 -3.34 -14.79
CA VAL A 154 11.99 -4.66 -14.41
C VAL A 154 12.35 -4.97 -12.98
N THR A 155 11.37 -5.41 -12.19
CA THR A 155 11.57 -5.92 -10.83
C THR A 155 11.03 -7.34 -10.73
N ILE A 156 11.81 -8.23 -10.15
CA ILE A 156 11.40 -9.60 -9.77
C ILE A 156 11.55 -9.70 -8.26
N GLY A 157 10.56 -10.24 -7.58
CA GLY A 157 10.61 -10.40 -6.13
C GLY A 157 9.75 -11.54 -5.63
N GLY A 158 9.96 -11.91 -4.38
CA GLY A 158 9.18 -12.95 -3.71
C GLY A 158 9.34 -12.89 -2.21
N ASP A 159 8.34 -13.36 -1.50
CA ASP A 159 8.26 -13.39 -0.05
C ASP A 159 7.75 -14.74 0.44
N VAL A 160 8.20 -15.12 1.62
CA VAL A 160 7.71 -16.26 2.38
C VAL A 160 7.24 -15.77 3.73
N TYR A 161 6.02 -16.12 4.08
CA TYR A 161 5.40 -15.81 5.36
C TYR A 161 5.04 -17.09 6.09
N SER A 162 5.38 -17.19 7.36
CA SER A 162 5.02 -18.30 8.23
C SER A 162 4.11 -17.79 9.33
N ASP A 163 2.90 -18.35 9.38
CA ASP A 163 1.88 -18.04 10.36
C ASP A 163 1.98 -19.02 11.54
N ASN A 164 2.34 -18.49 12.71
CA ASN A 164 2.53 -19.28 13.91
C ASN A 164 1.19 -19.70 14.59
N THR A 165 0.08 -19.08 14.22
CA THR A 165 -1.23 -19.27 14.86
C THR A 165 -2.18 -20.13 14.07
N SER A 166 -2.32 -19.88 12.77
CA SER A 166 -3.27 -20.58 11.89
C SER A 166 -2.62 -21.70 11.05
N SER A 167 -1.29 -21.75 11.01
CA SER A 167 -0.51 -22.65 10.14
C SER A 167 -0.86 -22.46 8.66
N ALA A 168 -1.15 -21.23 8.26
CA ALA A 168 -1.41 -20.86 6.89
C ALA A 168 -0.19 -20.15 6.29
N ASP A 169 0.87 -20.92 6.05
CA ASP A 169 2.08 -20.38 5.42
C ASP A 169 1.76 -19.86 4.02
N GLN A 170 2.40 -18.75 3.63
CA GLN A 170 2.17 -18.13 2.34
C GLN A 170 3.50 -17.94 1.60
N THR A 171 3.47 -18.11 0.30
CA THR A 171 4.59 -17.80 -0.59
C THR A 171 4.07 -16.94 -1.73
N THR A 172 4.73 -15.81 -1.98
CA THR A 172 4.43 -14.95 -3.11
C THR A 172 5.64 -14.83 -4.02
N MET A 173 5.41 -14.71 -5.32
CA MET A 173 6.43 -14.42 -6.32
C MET A 173 5.82 -13.52 -7.39
N GLY A 174 6.57 -12.51 -7.82
CA GLY A 174 6.04 -11.60 -8.83
C GLY A 174 7.09 -10.95 -9.69
N VAL A 175 6.62 -10.39 -10.78
CA VAL A 175 7.40 -9.59 -11.71
C VAL A 175 6.62 -8.34 -12.09
N SER A 176 7.31 -7.21 -12.13
CA SER A 176 6.77 -5.97 -12.69
C SER A 176 7.66 -5.44 -13.80
N ALA A 177 7.04 -4.79 -14.77
CA ALA A 177 7.72 -4.08 -15.85
C ALA A 177 7.12 -2.68 -15.99
N ASN A 178 7.95 -1.65 -15.83
CA ASN A 178 7.57 -0.26 -16.02
C ASN A 178 8.18 0.27 -17.32
N MET A 179 7.32 0.71 -18.25
CA MET A 179 7.66 1.21 -19.58
C MET A 179 7.19 2.67 -19.73
N GLY A 180 7.69 3.54 -18.86
CA GLY A 180 7.30 4.94 -18.81
C GLY A 180 5.88 5.13 -18.25
N ALA A 181 4.91 5.35 -19.13
CA ALA A 181 3.51 5.54 -18.71
C ALA A 181 2.77 4.23 -18.40
N LEU A 182 3.27 3.10 -18.84
CA LEU A 182 2.65 1.77 -18.69
C LEU A 182 3.42 0.95 -17.64
N THR A 183 2.70 0.44 -16.65
CA THR A 183 3.20 -0.55 -15.71
C THR A 183 2.39 -1.83 -15.84
N ILE A 184 3.06 -2.97 -15.89
CA ILE A 184 2.44 -4.30 -15.93
C ILE A 184 3.02 -5.10 -14.78
N VAL A 185 2.17 -5.85 -14.07
CA VAL A 185 2.57 -6.75 -12.99
C VAL A 185 1.89 -8.09 -13.17
N ALA A 186 2.60 -9.15 -12.83
CA ALA A 186 2.03 -10.47 -12.63
C ALA A 186 2.64 -11.06 -11.35
N HIS A 187 1.81 -11.68 -10.54
CA HIS A 187 2.28 -12.38 -9.37
C HIS A 187 1.50 -13.68 -9.10
N SER A 188 2.11 -14.57 -8.36
CA SER A 188 1.53 -15.81 -7.87
C SER A 188 1.57 -15.79 -6.35
N LYS A 189 0.47 -16.20 -5.71
CA LYS A 189 0.34 -16.38 -4.27
C LYS A 189 -0.08 -17.82 -4.01
N GLN A 190 0.68 -18.49 -3.17
CA GLN A 190 0.36 -19.82 -2.65
C GLN A 190 0.06 -19.69 -1.16
N VAL A 191 -1.03 -20.28 -0.73
CA VAL A 191 -1.41 -20.38 0.69
C VAL A 191 -1.47 -21.85 1.06
N GLU A 192 -0.63 -22.29 1.98
CA GLU A 192 -0.65 -23.63 2.54
C GLU A 192 -1.42 -23.62 3.86
N ALA A 193 -2.57 -24.25 3.90
CA ALA A 193 -3.38 -24.39 5.11
C ALA A 193 -3.71 -25.86 5.38
N ALA A 194 -3.87 -26.21 6.65
CA ALA A 194 -4.22 -27.58 7.08
C ALA A 194 -5.54 -28.09 6.49
N SER A 195 -6.45 -27.19 6.08
CA SER A 195 -7.75 -27.50 5.46
C SER A 195 -7.72 -27.57 3.94
N GLY A 196 -6.56 -27.38 3.31
CA GLY A 196 -6.38 -27.31 1.86
C GLY A 196 -5.76 -25.95 1.45
N GLY A 197 -4.73 -26.02 0.62
CA GLY A 197 -4.07 -24.82 0.08
C GLY A 197 -4.83 -24.18 -1.08
N THR A 198 -4.52 -22.92 -1.37
CA THR A 198 -5.00 -22.22 -2.56
C THR A 198 -3.83 -21.59 -3.29
N ASP A 199 -3.83 -21.72 -4.61
CA ASP A 199 -2.89 -21.04 -5.50
C ASP A 199 -3.68 -20.02 -6.30
N THR A 200 -3.18 -18.80 -6.40
CA THR A 200 -3.80 -17.74 -7.19
C THR A 200 -2.73 -17.06 -8.05
N VAL A 201 -3.03 -16.87 -9.32
CA VAL A 201 -2.23 -16.05 -10.22
C VAL A 201 -2.99 -14.79 -10.55
N SER A 202 -2.40 -13.64 -10.25
CA SER A 202 -3.00 -12.33 -10.49
C SER A 202 -2.11 -11.49 -11.42
N TYR A 203 -2.74 -10.60 -12.18
CA TYR A 203 -2.06 -9.70 -13.09
C TYR A 203 -2.74 -8.34 -13.12
N SER A 204 -1.95 -7.32 -13.40
CA SER A 204 -2.47 -5.96 -13.55
C SER A 204 -1.75 -5.19 -14.65
N ALA A 205 -2.42 -4.15 -15.12
CA ALA A 205 -1.84 -3.14 -15.98
C ALA A 205 -2.36 -1.76 -15.57
N ALA A 206 -1.48 -0.78 -15.49
CA ALA A 206 -1.84 0.61 -15.24
C ALA A 206 -1.19 1.53 -16.26
N TYR A 207 -1.95 2.47 -16.78
CA TYR A 207 -1.48 3.50 -17.69
C TYR A 207 -1.71 4.88 -17.12
N THR A 208 -0.62 5.68 -17.04
CA THR A 208 -0.64 7.03 -16.48
C THR A 208 -0.43 8.08 -17.57
N ALA A 209 -1.35 9.01 -17.71
CA ALA A 209 -1.25 10.12 -18.66
C ALA A 209 -1.70 11.44 -18.01
N GLY A 210 -0.75 12.32 -17.73
CA GLY A 210 -1.02 13.56 -17.02
C GLY A 210 -1.52 13.27 -15.60
N GLY A 211 -2.71 13.79 -15.25
CA GLY A 211 -3.35 13.51 -13.95
C GLY A 211 -4.28 12.28 -13.95
N LEU A 212 -4.35 11.52 -15.05
CA LEU A 212 -5.22 10.35 -15.20
C LEU A 212 -4.41 9.07 -15.07
N VAL A 213 -4.89 8.13 -14.24
CA VAL A 213 -4.44 6.75 -14.18
C VAL A 213 -5.61 5.85 -14.56
N ILE A 214 -5.40 4.93 -15.49
CA ILE A 214 -6.37 3.89 -15.84
C ILE A 214 -5.75 2.56 -15.45
N GLY A 215 -6.49 1.75 -14.69
CA GLY A 215 -6.07 0.47 -14.17
C GLY A 215 -6.95 -0.69 -14.61
N PHE A 216 -6.35 -1.86 -14.66
CA PHE A 216 -7.00 -3.13 -14.85
C PHE A 216 -6.31 -4.17 -13.97
N GLN A 217 -7.09 -5.03 -13.32
CA GLN A 217 -6.61 -6.22 -12.62
C GLN A 217 -7.42 -7.45 -13.01
N GLY A 218 -6.82 -8.62 -12.90
CA GLY A 218 -7.48 -9.90 -13.11
C GLY A 218 -6.74 -11.02 -12.37
N ASN A 219 -7.42 -12.13 -12.16
CA ASN A 219 -6.83 -13.33 -11.61
C ASN A 219 -7.34 -14.60 -12.33
N ASP A 220 -6.77 -15.74 -12.01
CA ASP A 220 -7.13 -17.05 -12.57
C ASP A 220 -8.42 -17.66 -11.96
N ALA A 221 -9.05 -16.97 -11.00
CA ALA A 221 -10.37 -17.30 -10.44
C ALA A 221 -11.52 -16.52 -11.13
N ASP A 222 -11.28 -15.98 -12.34
CA ASP A 222 -12.24 -15.21 -13.15
C ASP A 222 -12.68 -13.86 -12.52
N ALA A 223 -12.00 -13.39 -11.48
CA ALA A 223 -12.25 -12.04 -10.97
C ALA A 223 -11.51 -10.99 -11.82
N SER A 224 -12.13 -9.84 -12.01
CA SER A 224 -11.54 -8.72 -12.74
C SER A 224 -11.98 -7.37 -12.20
N SER A 225 -11.16 -6.34 -12.37
CA SER A 225 -11.52 -4.96 -12.05
C SER A 225 -10.96 -3.95 -13.04
N TYR A 226 -11.62 -2.81 -13.10
CA TYR A 226 -11.24 -1.65 -13.89
C TYR A 226 -11.35 -0.41 -13.03
N SER A 227 -10.39 0.48 -13.16
CA SER A 227 -10.38 1.75 -12.42
C SER A 227 -9.94 2.91 -13.28
N ALA A 228 -10.38 4.10 -12.91
CA ALA A 228 -9.84 5.34 -13.43
C ALA A 228 -9.78 6.38 -12.30
N THR A 229 -8.58 6.88 -12.04
CA THR A 229 -8.31 7.90 -11.02
C THR A 229 -7.84 9.17 -11.70
N TYR A 230 -8.44 10.29 -11.38
CA TYR A 230 -8.07 11.60 -11.92
C TYR A 230 -7.71 12.58 -10.82
N THR A 231 -6.47 13.09 -10.85
CA THR A 231 -6.02 14.16 -9.96
C THR A 231 -6.57 15.49 -10.46
N VAL A 232 -7.54 16.05 -9.75
CA VAL A 232 -8.20 17.31 -10.08
C VAL A 232 -7.27 18.49 -9.78
N VAL A 233 -6.70 18.49 -8.59
CA VAL A 233 -5.64 19.40 -8.11
C VAL A 233 -4.78 18.64 -7.11
N PRO A 234 -3.56 19.12 -6.78
CA PRO A 234 -2.77 18.51 -5.71
C PRO A 234 -3.58 18.36 -4.42
N GLY A 235 -3.64 17.15 -3.87
CA GLY A 235 -4.41 16.81 -2.69
C GLY A 235 -5.90 16.55 -2.92
N MET A 236 -6.40 16.58 -4.18
CA MET A 236 -7.77 16.18 -4.48
C MET A 236 -7.82 15.28 -5.72
N GLN A 237 -8.37 14.10 -5.57
CA GLN A 237 -8.55 13.14 -6.67
C GLN A 237 -9.98 12.59 -6.69
N PHE A 238 -10.42 12.31 -7.90
CA PHE A 238 -11.67 11.63 -8.17
C PHE A 238 -11.38 10.26 -8.76
N GLU A 239 -12.10 9.25 -8.30
CA GLU A 239 -11.90 7.86 -8.67
C GLU A 239 -13.22 7.20 -9.00
N ILE A 240 -13.20 6.35 -10.02
CA ILE A 240 -14.30 5.44 -10.35
C ILE A 240 -13.73 4.04 -10.52
N GLY A 241 -14.45 3.05 -10.04
CA GLY A 241 -14.06 1.66 -10.15
C GLY A 241 -15.24 0.73 -10.36
N SER A 242 -14.94 -0.42 -10.95
CA SER A 242 -15.87 -1.54 -11.06
C SER A 242 -15.10 -2.83 -10.90
N LYS A 243 -15.64 -3.74 -10.10
CA LYS A 243 -15.09 -5.09 -9.96
C LYS A 243 -16.16 -6.15 -10.18
N ASP A 244 -15.70 -7.28 -10.67
CA ASP A 244 -16.44 -8.54 -10.77
C ASP A 244 -15.61 -9.59 -10.04
N ASP A 245 -16.13 -10.20 -9.00
CA ASP A 245 -15.45 -11.25 -8.24
C ASP A 245 -15.79 -12.67 -8.72
N GLY A 246 -16.45 -12.77 -9.88
CA GLY A 246 -16.94 -14.01 -10.47
C GLY A 246 -18.32 -14.41 -9.97
N SER A 247 -18.88 -13.72 -9.00
CA SER A 247 -20.23 -13.96 -8.45
C SER A 247 -21.11 -12.72 -8.51
N ASP A 248 -20.55 -11.57 -8.12
CA ASP A 248 -21.23 -10.28 -8.06
C ASP A 248 -20.36 -9.20 -8.68
N SER A 249 -21.00 -8.22 -9.32
CA SER A 249 -20.35 -7.01 -9.83
C SER A 249 -20.72 -5.82 -8.99
N THR A 250 -19.73 -5.02 -8.59
CA THR A 250 -19.92 -3.78 -7.84
C THR A 250 -19.22 -2.63 -8.54
N SER A 251 -19.73 -1.42 -8.35
CA SER A 251 -19.13 -0.19 -8.87
C SER A 251 -19.19 0.89 -7.82
N SER A 252 -18.19 1.75 -7.80
CA SER A 252 -18.13 2.88 -6.89
C SER A 252 -17.58 4.13 -7.55
N ALA A 253 -17.84 5.27 -6.93
CA ALA A 253 -17.22 6.54 -7.26
C ALA A 253 -16.78 7.23 -5.97
N GLU A 254 -15.54 7.69 -5.92
CA GLU A 254 -14.92 8.25 -4.74
C GLU A 254 -14.35 9.63 -5.01
N LEU A 255 -14.44 10.51 -4.03
CA LEU A 255 -13.72 11.78 -3.98
C LEU A 255 -12.83 11.79 -2.74
N GLN A 256 -11.54 11.78 -2.95
CA GLN A 256 -10.56 11.83 -1.88
C GLN A 256 -9.90 13.20 -1.81
N MET A 257 -9.73 13.72 -0.60
CA MET A 257 -8.96 14.92 -0.32
C MET A 257 -7.91 14.62 0.75
N THR A 258 -6.65 15.03 0.49
CA THR A 258 -5.51 14.91 1.40
C THR A 258 -4.96 16.27 1.76
N PHE A 259 -4.45 16.46 2.98
CA PHE A 259 -3.88 17.70 3.49
C PHE A 259 -2.71 17.43 4.44
#